data_829ae43b004692d514934835818da9b2
#
_entry.id   829ae43b004692d514934835818da9b2
#
_cell.length_a   1.000
_cell.length_b   1.000
_cell.length_c   1.000
_cell.angle_alpha   90.00
_cell.angle_beta   90.00
_cell.angle_gamma   90.00
#
_symmetry.space_group_name_H-M   'P 1'
#
loop_
_entity.id
_entity.type
_entity.pdbx_description
1 polymer ?
#
loop_
_entity_poly.entity_id
_entity_poly.type
_entity_poly.pdbx_seq_one_letter_code
_entity_poly.pdbx_strand_id
1 'polypeptide(L)'
;DKSTLVKLLAEEDVTVSYQKVPTASFNPNTREVTLPIWKDKSESVMDMMSLHEVGHALYTPLSLLEDGHKKNVKHSFVNVLEDVRIEKMIQDKYLGSRKVFKTAYTELLEKDFFGIQGKDLSKLNLIDRINMHYKNVSNVPFDNDELEWVDKANQTKTSDDVLNLAIELQEWMYANQKETESDSMFKLDIMQDTDDKSDSEGGDDKFADSDEQESKDTDTDT
;
A
#
# COMPACT_ATOMS: atom_id res chain seq x y z
N ASP A 1 11.02 0.20 -20.68
CA ASP A 1 11.36 1.02 -19.52
C ASP A 1 10.08 1.33 -18.71
N LYS A 2 10.10 1.01 -17.42
CA LYS A 2 8.94 1.21 -16.51
C LYS A 2 8.52 2.68 -16.43
N SER A 3 9.47 3.60 -16.48
CA SER A 3 9.20 5.05 -16.48
C SER A 3 8.32 5.44 -17.68
N THR A 4 8.65 4.95 -18.88
CA THR A 4 7.84 5.20 -20.07
C THR A 4 6.45 4.58 -19.94
N LEU A 5 6.35 3.36 -19.38
CA LEU A 5 5.08 2.68 -19.15
C LEU A 5 4.19 3.48 -18.19
N VAL A 6 4.73 3.92 -17.05
CA VAL A 6 4.00 4.74 -16.07
C VAL A 6 3.44 6.01 -16.72
N LYS A 7 4.27 6.75 -17.45
CA LYS A 7 3.85 7.98 -18.15
C LYS A 7 2.75 7.75 -19.18
N LEU A 8 2.87 6.69 -19.97
CA LEU A 8 1.87 6.34 -20.98
C LEU A 8 0.54 5.94 -20.36
N LEU A 9 0.56 5.17 -19.26
CA LEU A 9 -0.65 4.70 -18.59
C LEU A 9 -1.32 5.78 -17.78
N ALA A 10 -0.56 6.69 -17.18
CA ALA A 10 -1.09 7.83 -16.43
C ALA A 10 -1.80 8.87 -17.34
N GLU A 11 -1.63 8.78 -18.66
CA GLU A 11 -2.22 9.72 -19.63
C GLU A 11 -1.82 11.20 -19.39
N GLU A 12 -0.74 11.42 -18.63
CA GLU A 12 -0.25 12.73 -18.28
C GLU A 12 1.29 12.71 -18.07
N ASP A 13 1.87 13.88 -17.96
CA ASP A 13 3.32 14.02 -17.72
C ASP A 13 3.61 13.90 -16.22
N VAL A 14 3.82 12.67 -15.76
CA VAL A 14 4.30 12.39 -14.42
C VAL A 14 5.82 12.25 -14.40
N THR A 15 6.45 12.75 -13.34
CA THR A 15 7.87 12.49 -13.09
C THR A 15 8.02 11.11 -12.47
N VAL A 16 8.96 10.30 -12.95
CA VAL A 16 9.24 8.99 -12.38
C VAL A 16 10.66 8.96 -11.85
N SER A 17 10.81 8.73 -10.56
CA SER A 17 12.10 8.58 -9.88
C SER A 17 12.28 7.17 -9.33
N TYR A 18 13.56 6.74 -9.20
CA TYR A 18 13.92 5.46 -8.60
C TYR A 18 14.74 5.74 -7.36
N GLN A 19 14.28 5.27 -6.21
CA GLN A 19 14.89 5.57 -4.92
C GLN A 19 15.02 4.32 -4.04
N LYS A 20 15.92 4.36 -3.06
CA LYS A 20 16.02 3.30 -2.03
C LYS A 20 14.94 3.54 -0.97
N VAL A 21 13.73 3.15 -1.28
CA VAL A 21 12.55 3.28 -0.42
C VAL A 21 11.90 1.91 -0.21
N PRO A 22 11.14 1.72 0.87
CA PRO A 22 10.54 0.42 1.19
C PRO A 22 9.40 0.04 0.24
N THR A 23 8.74 1.00 -0.39
CA THR A 23 7.63 0.78 -1.31
C THR A 23 7.59 1.87 -2.39
N ALA A 24 6.73 1.68 -3.41
CA ALA A 24 6.40 2.74 -4.37
C ALA A 24 5.50 3.79 -3.71
N SER A 25 5.48 4.99 -4.26
CA SER A 25 4.58 6.07 -3.83
C SER A 25 4.31 7.06 -4.95
N PHE A 26 3.14 7.72 -4.88
CA PHE A 26 2.78 8.83 -5.75
C PHE A 26 2.59 10.10 -4.93
N ASN A 27 3.29 11.16 -5.30
CA ASN A 27 3.07 12.48 -4.72
C ASN A 27 2.13 13.29 -5.61
N PRO A 28 0.90 13.54 -5.17
CA PRO A 28 -0.10 14.21 -5.99
C PRO A 28 0.20 15.70 -6.22
N ASN A 29 0.95 16.36 -5.32
CA ASN A 29 1.30 17.77 -5.44
C ASN A 29 2.39 17.99 -6.50
N THR A 30 3.41 17.14 -6.52
CA THR A 30 4.52 17.22 -7.49
C THR A 30 4.29 16.40 -8.74
N ARG A 31 3.25 15.57 -8.77
CA ARG A 31 2.96 14.60 -9.83
C ARG A 31 4.14 13.64 -10.06
N GLU A 32 4.79 13.24 -8.97
CA GLU A 32 5.94 12.35 -9.00
C GLU A 32 5.57 10.95 -8.51
N VAL A 33 5.92 9.94 -9.32
CA VAL A 33 5.89 8.52 -8.95
C VAL A 33 7.29 8.12 -8.52
N THR A 34 7.45 7.69 -7.29
CA THR A 34 8.68 7.10 -6.77
C THR A 34 8.58 5.59 -6.82
N LEU A 35 9.50 4.94 -7.51
CA LEU A 35 9.59 3.47 -7.58
C LEU A 35 10.79 3.00 -6.77
N PRO A 36 10.65 1.91 -5.98
CA PRO A 36 11.75 1.39 -5.18
C PRO A 36 12.83 0.75 -6.05
N ILE A 37 14.09 0.87 -5.63
CA ILE A 37 15.20 0.12 -6.20
C ILE A 37 15.34 -1.17 -5.39
N TRP A 38 14.66 -2.22 -5.82
CA TRP A 38 14.75 -3.54 -5.20
C TRP A 38 15.54 -4.51 -6.07
N LYS A 39 16.46 -5.25 -5.44
CA LYS A 39 17.27 -6.26 -6.12
C LYS A 39 16.56 -7.62 -6.22
N ASP A 40 15.64 -7.91 -5.29
CA ASP A 40 15.08 -9.25 -5.05
C ASP A 40 13.59 -9.38 -5.37
N LYS A 41 13.00 -8.41 -6.06
CA LYS A 41 11.60 -8.45 -6.47
C LYS A 41 11.46 -8.77 -7.95
N SER A 42 10.45 -9.56 -8.26
CA SER A 42 10.16 -9.94 -9.65
C SER A 42 9.68 -8.74 -10.48
N GLU A 43 9.71 -8.92 -11.79
CA GLU A 43 9.14 -7.95 -12.72
C GLU A 43 7.64 -7.74 -12.45
N SER A 44 6.91 -8.81 -12.08
CA SER A 44 5.48 -8.71 -11.76
C SER A 44 5.20 -7.81 -10.55
N VAL A 45 6.03 -7.85 -9.50
CA VAL A 45 5.89 -6.97 -8.35
C VAL A 45 6.16 -5.52 -8.73
N MET A 46 7.19 -5.27 -9.52
CA MET A 46 7.50 -3.91 -10.00
C MET A 46 6.43 -3.37 -10.95
N ASP A 47 5.85 -4.21 -11.79
CA ASP A 47 4.74 -3.84 -12.67
C ASP A 47 3.47 -3.53 -11.86
N MET A 48 3.15 -4.36 -10.87
CA MET A 48 1.99 -4.14 -10.00
C MET A 48 2.13 -2.81 -9.25
N MET A 49 3.29 -2.52 -8.65
CA MET A 49 3.53 -1.25 -7.98
C MET A 49 3.39 -0.06 -8.93
N SER A 50 3.96 -0.17 -10.13
CA SER A 50 3.83 0.88 -11.15
C SER A 50 2.37 1.12 -11.53
N LEU A 51 1.57 0.06 -11.70
CA LEU A 51 0.15 0.14 -12.02
C LEU A 51 -0.66 0.73 -10.86
N HIS A 52 -0.31 0.41 -9.63
CA HIS A 52 -0.93 0.94 -8.42
C HIS A 52 -0.72 2.47 -8.36
N GLU A 53 0.51 2.96 -8.53
CA GLU A 53 0.81 4.40 -8.52
C GLU A 53 0.15 5.13 -9.71
N VAL A 54 0.06 4.48 -10.87
CA VAL A 54 -0.75 4.99 -11.99
C VAL A 54 -2.22 5.13 -11.61
N GLY A 55 -2.75 4.19 -10.83
CA GLY A 55 -4.12 4.26 -10.30
C GLY A 55 -4.34 5.52 -9.47
N HIS A 56 -3.41 5.83 -8.55
CA HIS A 56 -3.47 7.06 -7.79
C HIS A 56 -3.32 8.30 -8.67
N ALA A 57 -2.38 8.30 -9.61
CA ALA A 57 -2.20 9.42 -10.53
C ALA A 57 -3.46 9.74 -11.36
N LEU A 58 -4.19 8.70 -11.78
CA LEU A 58 -5.39 8.86 -12.61
C LEU A 58 -6.65 9.19 -11.80
N TYR A 59 -6.78 8.65 -10.60
CA TYR A 59 -8.08 8.56 -9.95
C TYR A 59 -8.16 9.19 -8.57
N THR A 60 -7.03 9.42 -7.89
CA THR A 60 -7.03 9.97 -6.53
C THR A 60 -6.88 11.49 -6.57
N PRO A 61 -7.91 12.25 -6.13
CA PRO A 61 -7.82 13.71 -6.10
C PRO A 61 -6.91 14.17 -4.94
N LEU A 62 -6.24 15.31 -5.15
CA LEU A 62 -5.36 15.96 -4.16
C LEU A 62 -6.03 16.15 -2.81
N SER A 63 -7.32 16.49 -2.80
CA SER A 63 -8.05 16.84 -1.59
C SER A 63 -8.44 15.65 -0.72
N LEU A 64 -8.39 14.41 -1.23
CA LEU A 64 -8.97 13.26 -0.53
C LEU A 64 -8.45 13.07 0.90
N LEU A 65 -7.14 13.12 1.08
CA LEU A 65 -6.52 12.97 2.40
C LEU A 65 -6.77 14.18 3.29
N GLU A 66 -6.67 15.40 2.74
CA GLU A 66 -6.98 16.63 3.49
C GLU A 66 -8.44 16.62 3.97
N ASP A 67 -9.37 16.20 3.12
CA ASP A 67 -10.78 16.14 3.46
C ASP A 67 -11.06 15.04 4.50
N GLY A 68 -10.34 13.92 4.43
CA GLY A 68 -10.34 12.90 5.49
C GLY A 68 -9.86 13.47 6.82
N HIS A 69 -8.73 14.16 6.81
CA HIS A 69 -8.18 14.80 8.01
C HIS A 69 -9.14 15.85 8.61
N LYS A 70 -9.72 16.74 7.78
CA LYS A 70 -10.72 17.74 8.22
C LYS A 70 -11.95 17.09 8.87
N LYS A 71 -12.29 15.85 8.46
CA LYS A 71 -13.41 15.06 8.99
C LYS A 71 -13.00 14.12 10.13
N ASN A 72 -11.76 14.20 10.64
CA ASN A 72 -11.20 13.36 11.68
C ASN A 72 -11.24 11.86 11.36
N VAL A 73 -11.05 11.50 10.09
CA VAL A 73 -10.91 10.11 9.67
C VAL A 73 -9.44 9.73 9.70
N LYS A 74 -9.12 8.58 10.28
CA LYS A 74 -7.74 8.04 10.27
C LYS A 74 -7.29 7.82 8.83
N HIS A 75 -6.07 8.23 8.54
CA HIS A 75 -5.43 8.09 7.23
C HIS A 75 -5.52 6.65 6.70
N SER A 76 -5.29 5.65 7.55
CA SER A 76 -5.35 4.23 7.18
C SER A 76 -6.69 3.79 6.58
N PHE A 77 -7.82 4.36 7.05
CA PHE A 77 -9.13 4.04 6.49
C PHE A 77 -9.28 4.57 5.08
N VAL A 78 -8.93 5.84 4.88
CA VAL A 78 -9.00 6.47 3.55
C VAL A 78 -8.07 5.77 2.59
N ASN A 79 -6.84 5.49 3.02
CA ASN A 79 -5.81 4.87 2.20
C ASN A 79 -6.22 3.46 1.74
N VAL A 80 -6.60 2.57 2.66
CA VAL A 80 -6.99 1.19 2.31
C VAL A 80 -8.20 1.17 1.38
N LEU A 81 -9.22 1.98 1.64
CA LEU A 81 -10.42 2.00 0.80
C LEU A 81 -10.15 2.63 -0.57
N GLU A 82 -9.27 3.61 -0.65
CA GLU A 82 -8.83 4.18 -1.93
C GLU A 82 -8.03 3.18 -2.74
N ASP A 83 -7.11 2.41 -2.10
CA ASP A 83 -6.39 1.32 -2.75
C ASP A 83 -7.33 0.32 -3.38
N VAL A 84 -8.34 -0.13 -2.63
CA VAL A 84 -9.35 -1.07 -3.15
C VAL A 84 -10.03 -0.49 -4.40
N ARG A 85 -10.39 0.79 -4.36
CA ARG A 85 -11.07 1.47 -5.47
C ARG A 85 -10.17 1.60 -6.69
N ILE A 86 -8.96 2.16 -6.52
CA ILE A 86 -8.08 2.45 -7.66
C ILE A 86 -7.52 1.19 -8.31
N GLU A 87 -7.18 0.18 -7.51
CA GLU A 87 -6.71 -1.10 -8.05
C GLU A 87 -7.80 -1.79 -8.89
N LYS A 88 -9.05 -1.74 -8.43
CA LYS A 88 -10.19 -2.24 -9.22
C LYS A 88 -10.35 -1.46 -10.51
N MET A 89 -10.30 -0.14 -10.48
CA MET A 89 -10.41 0.70 -11.67
C MET A 89 -9.29 0.43 -12.69
N ILE A 90 -8.06 0.26 -12.22
CA ILE A 90 -6.92 -0.12 -13.06
C ILE A 90 -7.14 -1.49 -13.69
N GLN A 91 -7.60 -2.47 -12.91
CA GLN A 91 -7.84 -3.83 -13.40
C GLN A 91 -9.02 -3.90 -14.38
N ASP A 92 -9.98 -3.01 -14.27
CA ASP A 92 -11.11 -2.90 -15.21
C ASP A 92 -10.70 -2.15 -16.49
N LYS A 93 -9.85 -1.12 -16.37
CA LYS A 93 -9.33 -0.38 -17.53
C LYS A 93 -8.32 -1.21 -18.32
N TYR A 94 -7.44 -1.93 -17.64
CA TYR A 94 -6.34 -2.71 -18.23
C TYR A 94 -6.49 -4.18 -17.86
N LEU A 95 -7.28 -4.93 -18.60
CA LEU A 95 -7.63 -6.33 -18.27
C LEU A 95 -6.42 -7.25 -18.06
N GLY A 96 -5.29 -6.97 -18.75
CA GLY A 96 -4.04 -7.69 -18.55
C GLY A 96 -3.42 -7.51 -17.16
N SER A 97 -3.72 -6.41 -16.49
CA SER A 97 -3.19 -6.09 -15.15
C SER A 97 -3.69 -7.06 -14.08
N ARG A 98 -4.88 -7.65 -14.23
CA ARG A 98 -5.41 -8.62 -13.25
C ARG A 98 -4.45 -9.76 -12.96
N LYS A 99 -3.78 -10.28 -14.01
CA LYS A 99 -2.76 -11.33 -13.84
C LYS A 99 -1.53 -10.79 -13.10
N VAL A 100 -1.13 -9.57 -13.42
CA VAL A 100 0.02 -8.91 -12.78
C VAL A 100 -0.24 -8.74 -11.28
N PHE A 101 -1.37 -8.16 -10.88
CA PHE A 101 -1.75 -8.01 -9.48
C PHE A 101 -1.80 -9.36 -8.75
N LYS A 102 -2.46 -10.36 -9.33
CA LYS A 102 -2.55 -11.69 -8.74
C LYS A 102 -1.17 -12.31 -8.51
N THR A 103 -0.30 -12.30 -9.53
CA THR A 103 1.05 -12.89 -9.45
C THR A 103 1.90 -12.13 -8.43
N ALA A 104 1.87 -10.80 -8.44
CA ALA A 104 2.65 -9.97 -7.53
C ALA A 104 2.22 -10.16 -6.08
N TYR A 105 0.93 -10.14 -5.78
CA TYR A 105 0.46 -10.38 -4.41
C TYR A 105 0.76 -11.79 -3.92
N THR A 106 0.69 -12.80 -4.79
CA THR A 106 1.12 -14.17 -4.43
C THR A 106 2.60 -14.17 -4.03
N GLU A 107 3.47 -13.55 -4.80
CA GLU A 107 4.91 -13.46 -4.47
C GLU A 107 5.16 -12.70 -3.15
N LEU A 108 4.47 -11.57 -2.95
CA LEU A 108 4.61 -10.78 -1.73
C LEU A 108 4.16 -11.55 -0.49
N LEU A 109 3.09 -12.35 -0.60
CA LEU A 109 2.61 -13.22 0.46
C LEU A 109 3.59 -14.36 0.75
N GLU A 110 4.16 -15.00 -0.27
CA GLU A 110 5.17 -16.05 -0.11
C GLU A 110 6.43 -15.55 0.59
N LYS A 111 6.79 -14.28 0.39
CA LYS A 111 7.93 -13.61 1.02
C LYS A 111 7.60 -12.94 2.35
N ASP A 112 6.41 -13.15 2.87
CA ASP A 112 5.88 -12.51 4.09
C ASP A 112 6.05 -10.98 4.13
N PHE A 113 5.91 -10.35 2.98
CA PHE A 113 6.05 -8.89 2.86
C PHE A 113 5.09 -8.13 3.80
N PHE A 114 3.91 -8.68 4.03
CA PHE A 114 2.91 -8.10 4.93
C PHE A 114 3.12 -8.52 6.40
N GLY A 115 4.10 -9.35 6.71
CA GLY A 115 4.40 -9.80 8.06
C GLY A 115 3.24 -10.56 8.73
N ILE A 116 2.46 -11.32 7.97
CA ILE A 116 1.27 -12.03 8.45
C ILE A 116 1.45 -13.54 8.58
N GLN A 117 2.58 -14.09 8.15
CA GLN A 117 2.83 -15.52 8.26
C GLN A 117 2.79 -15.98 9.73
N GLY A 118 1.98 -17.00 9.99
CA GLY A 118 1.80 -17.54 11.34
C GLY A 118 0.98 -16.68 12.30
N LYS A 119 0.46 -15.53 11.85
CA LYS A 119 -0.42 -14.68 12.67
C LYS A 119 -1.88 -15.11 12.55
N ASP A 120 -2.60 -14.95 13.65
CA ASP A 120 -4.05 -15.09 13.68
C ASP A 120 -4.69 -13.82 13.10
N LEU A 121 -5.16 -13.92 11.87
CA LEU A 121 -5.76 -12.78 11.16
C LEU A 121 -7.04 -12.26 11.83
N SER A 122 -7.70 -13.05 12.67
CA SER A 122 -8.89 -12.59 13.41
C SER A 122 -8.56 -11.49 14.43
N LYS A 123 -7.29 -11.36 14.82
CA LYS A 123 -6.81 -10.33 15.75
C LYS A 123 -6.46 -9.00 15.07
N LEU A 124 -6.42 -8.98 13.76
CA LEU A 124 -6.26 -7.73 13.02
C LEU A 124 -7.56 -6.92 13.13
N ASN A 125 -7.44 -5.61 13.12
CA ASN A 125 -8.61 -4.75 13.03
C ASN A 125 -9.33 -4.95 11.67
N LEU A 126 -10.58 -4.50 11.56
CA LEU A 126 -11.40 -4.76 10.38
C LEU A 126 -10.80 -4.11 9.12
N ILE A 127 -10.27 -2.88 9.20
CA ILE A 127 -9.71 -2.22 8.01
C ILE A 127 -8.47 -2.95 7.48
N ASP A 128 -7.62 -3.51 8.36
CA ASP A 128 -6.48 -4.31 7.95
C ASP A 128 -6.92 -5.64 7.31
N ARG A 129 -7.97 -6.27 7.86
CA ARG A 129 -8.56 -7.49 7.26
C ARG A 129 -9.17 -7.21 5.89
N ILE A 130 -9.85 -6.08 5.71
CA ILE A 130 -10.33 -5.63 4.39
C ILE A 130 -9.15 -5.46 3.44
N ASN A 131 -8.07 -4.79 3.85
CA ASN A 131 -6.87 -4.65 3.05
C ASN A 131 -6.31 -6.01 2.61
N MET A 132 -6.15 -6.94 3.55
CA MET A 132 -5.63 -8.28 3.25
C MET A 132 -6.53 -9.06 2.30
N HIS A 133 -7.84 -8.94 2.46
CA HIS A 133 -8.80 -9.58 1.55
C HIS A 133 -8.60 -9.14 0.10
N TYR A 134 -8.47 -7.83 -0.14
CA TYR A 134 -8.28 -7.29 -1.48
C TYR A 134 -6.86 -7.50 -2.02
N LYS A 135 -5.88 -7.78 -1.17
CA LYS A 135 -4.52 -8.21 -1.57
C LYS A 135 -4.39 -9.74 -1.74
N ASN A 136 -5.52 -10.43 -1.99
CA ASN A 136 -5.61 -11.86 -2.27
C ASN A 136 -5.15 -12.79 -1.13
N VAL A 137 -5.18 -12.34 0.11
CA VAL A 137 -4.98 -13.24 1.25
C VAL A 137 -6.18 -14.18 1.37
N SER A 138 -5.91 -15.49 1.38
CA SER A 138 -6.96 -16.49 1.49
C SER A 138 -7.51 -16.58 2.92
N ASN A 139 -8.82 -16.84 3.03
CA ASN A 139 -9.48 -17.13 4.30
C ASN A 139 -9.34 -16.04 5.37
N VAL A 140 -9.34 -14.77 4.96
CA VAL A 140 -9.44 -13.67 5.91
C VAL A 140 -10.78 -13.79 6.65
N PRO A 141 -10.78 -13.90 8.00
CA PRO A 141 -12.02 -14.08 8.76
C PRO A 141 -12.80 -12.77 8.85
N PHE A 142 -14.11 -12.86 8.67
CA PHE A 142 -15.04 -11.75 8.91
C PHE A 142 -16.26 -12.26 9.67
N ASP A 143 -16.74 -11.48 10.62
CA ASP A 143 -18.02 -11.70 11.29
C ASP A 143 -19.17 -11.35 10.32
N ASN A 144 -20.38 -11.84 10.62
CA ASN A 144 -21.53 -11.59 9.75
C ASN A 144 -21.88 -10.09 9.60
N ASP A 145 -21.67 -9.32 10.65
CA ASP A 145 -21.88 -7.87 10.70
C ASP A 145 -20.75 -7.07 10.01
N GLU A 146 -19.65 -7.74 9.68
CA GLU A 146 -18.51 -7.13 8.98
C GLU A 146 -18.56 -7.32 7.45
N LEU A 147 -19.26 -8.35 6.98
CA LEU A 147 -19.31 -8.66 5.55
C LEU A 147 -19.88 -7.52 4.70
N GLU A 148 -20.83 -6.75 5.22
CA GLU A 148 -21.37 -5.61 4.48
C GLU A 148 -20.32 -4.54 4.21
N TRP A 149 -19.32 -4.36 5.08
CA TRP A 149 -18.24 -3.38 4.90
C TRP A 149 -17.27 -3.81 3.81
N VAL A 150 -17.01 -5.12 3.71
CA VAL A 150 -16.24 -5.70 2.61
C VAL A 150 -16.95 -5.44 1.26
N ASP A 151 -18.26 -5.69 1.22
CA ASP A 151 -19.05 -5.46 0.02
C ASP A 151 -19.13 -3.97 -0.34
N LYS A 152 -19.35 -3.08 0.64
CA LYS A 152 -19.35 -1.63 0.42
C LYS A 152 -18.01 -1.14 -0.14
N ALA A 153 -16.87 -1.64 0.38
CA ALA A 153 -15.56 -1.30 -0.15
C ALA A 153 -15.42 -1.65 -1.64
N ASN A 154 -15.92 -2.81 -2.04
CA ASN A 154 -15.94 -3.22 -3.45
C ASN A 154 -16.86 -2.37 -4.34
N GLN A 155 -17.83 -1.68 -3.76
CA GLN A 155 -18.82 -0.89 -4.52
C GLN A 155 -18.41 0.57 -4.71
N THR A 156 -17.36 1.05 -4.05
CA THR A 156 -16.85 2.42 -4.22
C THR A 156 -16.46 2.69 -5.66
N LYS A 157 -16.87 3.84 -6.19
CA LYS A 157 -16.60 4.29 -7.56
C LYS A 157 -15.89 5.63 -7.61
N THR A 158 -16.17 6.48 -6.64
CA THR A 158 -15.63 7.83 -6.56
C THR A 158 -14.82 8.00 -5.27
N SER A 159 -13.95 9.01 -5.21
CA SER A 159 -13.25 9.39 -3.99
C SER A 159 -14.20 9.85 -2.88
N ASP A 160 -15.35 10.42 -3.25
CA ASP A 160 -16.39 10.79 -2.27
C ASP A 160 -17.02 9.54 -1.66
N ASP A 161 -17.24 8.47 -2.43
CA ASP A 161 -17.70 7.19 -1.88
C ASP A 161 -16.70 6.64 -0.86
N VAL A 162 -15.40 6.71 -1.18
CA VAL A 162 -14.31 6.29 -0.27
C VAL A 162 -14.34 7.10 1.02
N LEU A 163 -14.41 8.42 0.93
CA LEU A 163 -14.41 9.28 2.11
C LEU A 163 -15.63 9.03 3.00
N ASN A 164 -16.81 8.92 2.40
CA ASN A 164 -18.04 8.65 3.14
C ASN A 164 -17.98 7.26 3.80
N LEU A 165 -17.54 6.25 3.07
CA LEU A 165 -17.40 4.89 3.62
C LEU A 165 -16.34 4.85 4.74
N ALA A 166 -15.24 5.58 4.62
CA ALA A 166 -14.20 5.65 5.64
C ALA A 166 -14.73 6.24 6.94
N ILE A 167 -15.58 7.30 6.85
CA ILE A 167 -16.25 7.90 8.00
C ILE A 167 -17.18 6.87 8.65
N GLU A 168 -18.10 6.31 7.88
CA GLU A 168 -19.09 5.36 8.38
C GLU A 168 -18.44 4.12 9.03
N LEU A 169 -17.42 3.56 8.38
CA LEU A 169 -16.71 2.39 8.88
C LEU A 169 -15.96 2.69 10.19
N GLN A 170 -15.28 3.83 10.24
CA GLN A 170 -14.58 4.25 11.45
C GLN A 170 -15.55 4.44 12.62
N GLU A 171 -16.66 5.15 12.42
CA GLU A 171 -17.70 5.34 13.43
C GLU A 171 -18.30 4.02 13.88
N TRP A 172 -18.58 3.11 12.96
CA TRP A 172 -19.09 1.78 13.27
C TRP A 172 -18.09 0.96 14.08
N MET A 173 -16.81 0.97 13.72
CA MET A 173 -15.77 0.26 14.47
C MET A 173 -15.62 0.78 15.89
N TYR A 174 -15.64 2.09 16.10
CA TYR A 174 -15.63 2.69 17.44
C TYR A 174 -16.86 2.28 18.26
N ALA A 175 -18.05 2.38 17.68
CA ALA A 175 -19.31 2.04 18.36
C ALA A 175 -19.38 0.55 18.76
N ASN A 176 -18.76 -0.34 17.98
CA ASN A 176 -18.78 -1.78 18.22
C ASN A 176 -17.51 -2.31 18.90
N GLN A 177 -16.61 -1.43 19.32
CA GLN A 177 -15.31 -1.79 19.92
C GLN A 177 -14.51 -2.77 19.04
N LYS A 178 -14.68 -2.66 17.73
CA LYS A 178 -13.96 -3.48 16.73
C LYS A 178 -12.56 -2.95 16.44
N GLU A 179 -12.20 -1.81 17.04
CA GLU A 179 -10.86 -1.26 16.96
C GLU A 179 -10.00 -1.88 18.05
N THR A 180 -8.92 -2.54 17.64
CA THR A 180 -7.85 -2.91 18.56
C THR A 180 -6.96 -1.69 18.77
N GLU A 181 -6.28 -1.58 19.92
CA GLU A 181 -5.39 -0.47 20.26
C GLU A 181 -4.17 -0.34 19.30
N SER A 182 -4.03 -1.24 18.34
CA SER A 182 -2.96 -1.16 17.36
C SER A 182 -3.31 -0.18 16.24
N ASP A 183 -2.43 0.78 16.01
CA ASP A 183 -2.41 1.50 14.72
C ASP A 183 -2.39 0.49 13.58
N SER A 184 -3.02 0.84 12.44
CA SER A 184 -3.02 -0.02 11.26
C SER A 184 -1.64 -0.61 11.01
N MET A 185 -1.56 -1.93 10.87
CA MET A 185 -0.31 -2.66 10.76
C MET A 185 0.42 -2.38 9.45
N PHE A 186 -0.27 -1.80 8.47
CA PHE A 186 0.23 -1.58 7.12
C PHE A 186 0.48 -0.11 6.84
N LYS A 187 1.72 0.31 7.05
CA LYS A 187 2.24 1.58 6.52
C LYS A 187 2.69 1.38 5.06
N LEU A 188 1.77 1.05 4.17
CA LEU A 188 1.96 1.30 2.76
C LEU A 188 1.52 2.76 2.53
N ASP A 189 2.40 3.69 2.83
CA ASP A 189 2.18 5.11 2.59
C ASP A 189 2.23 5.36 1.09
N ILE A 190 1.08 5.54 0.49
CA ILE A 190 0.93 5.92 -0.91
C ILE A 190 0.96 7.42 -1.08
N MET A 191 0.84 8.19 -0.01
CA MET A 191 1.00 9.64 -0.02
C MET A 191 1.95 10.04 1.09
N GLN A 192 3.15 10.51 0.74
CA GLN A 192 4.00 11.20 1.69
C GLN A 192 3.34 12.53 2.05
N ASP A 193 2.80 12.60 3.26
CA ASP A 193 2.50 13.87 3.90
C ASP A 193 3.80 14.67 4.05
N THR A 194 3.86 15.83 3.43
CA THR A 194 5.03 16.71 3.48
C THR A 194 5.08 17.57 4.75
N ASP A 195 4.21 17.31 5.75
CA ASP A 195 4.23 18.04 7.02
C ASP A 195 3.73 17.16 8.17
N ASP A 196 4.59 16.33 8.74
CA ASP A 196 4.56 16.09 10.17
C ASP A 196 5.96 15.75 10.70
N LYS A 197 6.64 16.79 11.19
CA LYS A 197 7.74 16.66 12.11
C LYS A 197 7.14 16.47 13.50
N SER A 198 6.82 15.27 13.87
CA SER A 198 6.68 14.90 15.27
C SER A 198 7.44 13.62 15.55
N ASP A 199 8.44 13.79 16.40
CA ASP A 199 9.30 12.80 16.97
C ASP A 199 8.53 11.55 17.44
N SER A 200 8.87 10.39 16.90
CA SER A 200 8.81 9.15 17.64
C SER A 200 9.99 8.27 17.26
N GLU A 201 11.00 8.33 18.11
CA GLU A 201 12.08 7.35 18.15
C GLU A 201 11.53 5.94 18.40
N GLY A 202 12.07 4.98 17.68
CA GLY A 202 12.12 3.60 18.11
C GLY A 202 11.33 2.60 17.29
N GLY A 203 12.00 1.98 16.34
CA GLY A 203 11.52 0.79 15.65
C GLY A 203 12.64 0.15 14.85
N ASP A 204 13.30 -0.82 15.46
CA ASP A 204 14.49 -1.55 15.05
C ASP A 204 14.67 -1.81 13.55
N ASP A 205 15.79 -1.31 13.05
CA ASP A 205 16.47 -1.75 11.85
C ASP A 205 16.75 -3.26 11.88
N LYS A 206 16.04 -4.02 11.10
CA LYS A 206 16.38 -5.41 10.76
C LYS A 206 16.45 -5.61 9.26
N PHE A 207 17.31 -4.86 8.60
CA PHE A 207 17.94 -5.25 7.34
C PHE A 207 19.33 -4.63 7.29
N ALA A 208 20.22 -5.13 8.16
CA ALA A 208 21.64 -4.90 8.06
C ALA A 208 22.30 -6.16 7.54
N ASP A 209 22.79 -6.05 6.35
CA ASP A 209 24.11 -6.40 5.85
C ASP A 209 24.84 -7.55 6.56
N SER A 210 24.93 -8.65 5.84
CA SER A 210 25.99 -9.63 6.05
C SER A 210 26.55 -9.96 4.68
N ASP A 211 27.68 -9.30 4.34
CA ASP A 211 28.78 -9.85 3.57
C ASP A 211 29.76 -8.75 3.15
N GLU A 212 30.71 -8.49 4.02
CA GLU A 212 32.07 -8.05 3.66
C GLU A 212 33.07 -8.82 4.52
N GLN A 213 33.56 -9.94 4.01
CA GLN A 213 34.82 -10.49 4.41
C GLN A 213 35.89 -10.03 3.43
N GLU A 214 36.59 -8.98 3.82
CA GLU A 214 37.90 -8.63 3.25
C GLU A 214 38.91 -9.70 3.61
N SER A 215 39.43 -10.39 2.60
CA SER A 215 40.64 -11.17 2.69
C SER A 215 41.85 -10.24 2.65
N LYS A 216 42.53 -10.09 3.79
CA LYS A 216 43.86 -9.49 3.84
C LYS A 216 44.89 -10.51 3.39
N ASP A 217 45.41 -10.33 2.20
CA ASP A 217 46.70 -10.93 1.82
C ASP A 217 47.82 -10.13 2.51
N THR A 218 48.56 -10.83 3.38
CA THR A 218 49.83 -10.35 3.94
C THR A 218 50.97 -10.93 3.11
N ASP A 219 51.51 -10.12 2.24
CA ASP A 219 52.85 -10.34 1.70
C ASP A 219 53.87 -10.04 2.77
N THR A 220 54.67 -11.03 3.12
CA THR A 220 55.94 -10.84 3.83
C THR A 220 57.05 -11.41 2.98
N ASP A 221 57.87 -10.47 2.48
CA ASP A 221 59.19 -10.71 1.96
C ASP A 221 60.12 -11.31 3.03
N THR A 222 60.82 -12.37 2.67
CA THR A 222 62.27 -12.51 2.85
C THR A 222 62.81 -13.62 1.96
#